data_87be5f8a0b9b2e446bc4b3114021b67a
#
_entry.id   87be5f8a0b9b2e446bc4b3114021b67a
#
_cell.length_a   1.000
_cell.length_b   1.000
_cell.length_c   1.000
_cell.angle_alpha   90.00
_cell.angle_beta   90.00
_cell.angle_gamma   90.00
#
_symmetry.space_group_name_H-M   'P 1'
#
loop_
_entity.id
_entity.type
_entity.pdbx_description
1 polymer ?
#
loop_
_entity_poly.entity_id
_entity_poly.type
_entity_poly.pdbx_seq_one_letter_code
_entity_poly.pdbx_strand_id
1 'polypeptide(L)'
;DGLQLKSYWDGDETIARFTPHPEQSGGVPNHVYGGLIASLLDCHGTASAAAFACRAANGEMSSVTLPDRFVTASLKVDYLRPTPMGAELTIKGKLRRIDGRKIWLDLALSAQGEISARGEMLAIRYVE
;
A
#
# COMPACT_ATOMS: atom_id res chain seq x y z
N ASP A 1 8.10 -1.24 -16.64
CA ASP A 1 6.85 -1.20 -16.22
C ASP A 1 6.57 -1.17 -14.78
N GLY A 2 6.06 -0.58 -14.05
CA GLY A 2 5.64 -0.36 -12.71
C GLY A 2 6.13 -1.37 -11.67
N LEU A 3 5.76 -1.15 -10.46
CA LEU A 3 6.12 -2.02 -9.35
C LEU A 3 5.30 -3.31 -9.41
N GLN A 4 5.97 -4.44 -9.29
CA GLN A 4 5.30 -5.73 -9.25
C GLN A 4 5.11 -6.13 -7.79
N LEU A 5 4.29 -5.37 -7.11
CA LEU A 5 4.06 -5.55 -5.69
C LEU A 5 2.89 -6.50 -5.48
N LYS A 6 3.11 -7.55 -4.72
CA LYS A 6 2.05 -8.51 -4.39
C LYS A 6 1.58 -8.27 -2.97
N SER A 7 0.26 -8.22 -2.82
CA SER A 7 -0.38 -7.97 -1.53
C SER A 7 -1.06 -9.23 -1.03
N TYR A 8 -0.95 -9.47 0.26
CA TYR A 8 -1.50 -10.66 0.91
C TYR A 8 -2.29 -10.26 2.14
N TRP A 9 -3.16 -11.16 2.60
CA TRP A 9 -3.83 -10.97 3.87
C TRP A 9 -2.91 -11.33 5.03
N ASP A 10 -2.99 -10.55 6.10
CA ASP A 10 -2.29 -10.80 7.35
C ASP A 10 -3.31 -10.52 8.47
N GLY A 11 -4.16 -11.51 8.75
CA GLY A 11 -5.27 -11.31 9.67
C GLY A 11 -6.28 -10.33 9.08
N ASP A 12 -6.51 -9.25 9.79
CA ASP A 12 -7.43 -8.20 9.34
C ASP A 12 -6.76 -7.14 8.50
N GLU A 13 -5.46 -7.25 8.31
CA GLU A 13 -4.67 -6.28 7.56
C GLU A 13 -4.15 -6.90 6.28
N THR A 14 -3.70 -6.04 5.38
CA THR A 14 -3.01 -6.48 4.18
C THR A 14 -1.52 -6.21 4.35
N ILE A 15 -0.69 -7.01 3.67
CA ILE A 15 0.76 -6.88 3.78
C ILE A 15 1.40 -7.09 2.41
N ALA A 16 2.45 -6.33 2.14
CA ALA A 16 3.29 -6.50 0.97
C ALA A 16 4.74 -6.28 1.38
N ARG A 17 5.66 -6.91 0.66
CA ARG A 17 7.09 -6.76 0.90
C ARG A 17 7.79 -6.38 -0.38
N PHE A 18 8.81 -5.55 -0.25
CA PHE A 18 9.55 -5.04 -1.39
C PHE A 18 10.97 -4.72 -0.98
N THR A 19 11.94 -5.13 -1.81
CA THR A 19 13.34 -4.77 -1.57
C THR A 19 13.79 -3.83 -2.69
N PRO A 20 14.11 -2.57 -2.37
CA PRO A 20 14.51 -1.60 -3.40
C PRO A 20 15.84 -1.98 -4.07
N HIS A 21 15.94 -1.65 -5.35
CA HIS A 21 17.20 -1.76 -6.07
C HIS A 21 18.13 -0.61 -5.69
N PRO A 22 19.44 -0.79 -5.79
CA PRO A 22 20.40 0.28 -5.42
C PRO A 22 20.16 1.59 -6.15
N GLU A 23 19.73 1.56 -7.40
CA GLU A 23 19.47 2.79 -8.15
C GLU A 23 18.21 3.53 -7.71
N GLN A 24 17.46 2.98 -6.78
CA GLN A 24 16.26 3.63 -6.24
C GLN A 24 16.57 4.47 -5.01
N SER A 25 17.86 4.71 -4.75
CA SER A 25 18.28 5.71 -3.79
C SER A 25 18.07 7.08 -4.42
N GLY A 26 17.56 8.02 -3.65
CA GLY A 26 17.32 9.37 -4.12
C GLY A 26 18.49 10.28 -3.92
N GLY A 27 18.24 11.54 -3.59
CA GLY A 27 19.29 12.53 -3.39
C GLY A 27 20.13 12.30 -2.14
N VAL A 28 19.68 11.43 -1.23
CA VAL A 28 20.44 11.10 -0.02
C VAL A 28 20.98 9.69 -0.17
N PRO A 29 22.31 9.51 -0.21
CA PRO A 29 22.88 8.18 -0.37
C PRO A 29 22.43 7.21 0.72
N ASN A 30 22.26 5.94 0.34
CA ASN A 30 21.86 4.86 1.23
C ASN A 30 20.46 4.98 1.80
N HIS A 31 19.65 5.87 1.24
CA HIS A 31 18.26 6.01 1.64
C HIS A 31 17.34 5.85 0.44
N VAL A 32 16.17 5.30 0.68
CA VAL A 32 15.21 5.04 -0.37
C VAL A 32 14.61 6.36 -0.85
N TYR A 33 14.46 6.47 -2.17
CA TYR A 33 13.85 7.62 -2.80
C TYR A 33 12.40 7.80 -2.31
N GLY A 34 12.06 9.03 -1.89
CA GLY A 34 10.74 9.32 -1.33
C GLY A 34 9.59 9.05 -2.30
N GLY A 35 9.82 9.28 -3.58
CA GLY A 35 8.81 8.97 -4.60
C GLY A 35 8.53 7.48 -4.72
N LEU A 36 9.54 6.65 -4.51
CA LEU A 36 9.32 5.20 -4.49
C LEU A 36 8.45 4.81 -3.29
N ILE A 37 8.73 5.39 -2.12
CA ILE A 37 7.93 5.12 -0.93
C ILE A 37 6.46 5.48 -1.19
N ALA A 38 6.21 6.65 -1.78
CA ALA A 38 4.84 7.05 -2.12
C ALA A 38 4.21 6.09 -3.11
N SER A 39 4.98 5.62 -4.10
CA SER A 39 4.49 4.65 -5.09
C SER A 39 4.13 3.33 -4.46
N LEU A 40 4.94 2.86 -3.51
CA LEU A 40 4.66 1.61 -2.80
C LEU A 40 3.38 1.73 -1.98
N LEU A 41 3.19 2.85 -1.29
CA LEU A 41 1.98 3.10 -0.53
C LEU A 41 0.77 3.17 -1.45
N ASP A 42 0.91 3.82 -2.59
CA ASP A 42 -0.17 3.93 -3.56
C ASP A 42 -0.57 2.56 -4.14
N CYS A 43 0.41 1.78 -4.58
CA CYS A 43 0.14 0.48 -5.16
C CYS A 43 -0.49 -0.48 -4.16
N HIS A 44 0.08 -0.58 -2.96
CA HIS A 44 -0.46 -1.47 -1.93
C HIS A 44 -1.82 -0.96 -1.44
N GLY A 45 -2.00 0.37 -1.42
CA GLY A 45 -3.24 0.98 -0.97
C GLY A 45 -4.43 0.60 -1.85
N THR A 46 -4.29 0.75 -3.17
CA THR A 46 -5.40 0.43 -4.08
C THR A 46 -5.66 -1.08 -4.13
N ALA A 47 -4.61 -1.90 -4.08
CA ALA A 47 -4.78 -3.35 -3.99
C ALA A 47 -5.50 -3.74 -2.70
N SER A 48 -5.15 -3.08 -1.60
CA SER A 48 -5.78 -3.33 -0.30
C SER A 48 -7.24 -2.91 -0.32
N ALA A 49 -7.56 -1.77 -0.94
CA ALA A 49 -8.94 -1.31 -1.05
C ALA A 49 -9.79 -2.35 -1.77
N ALA A 50 -9.28 -2.89 -2.88
CA ALA A 50 -9.99 -3.93 -3.62
C ALA A 50 -10.20 -5.18 -2.75
N ALA A 51 -9.18 -5.57 -1.99
CA ALA A 51 -9.26 -6.73 -1.11
C ALA A 51 -10.29 -6.52 0.01
N PHE A 52 -10.26 -5.36 0.65
CA PHE A 52 -11.22 -5.03 1.71
C PHE A 52 -12.65 -4.99 1.18
N ALA A 53 -12.86 -4.42 -0.01
CA ALA A 53 -14.19 -4.37 -0.63
C ALA A 53 -14.69 -5.77 -0.94
N CYS A 54 -13.83 -6.62 -1.48
CA CYS A 54 -14.18 -7.99 -1.82
C CYS A 54 -14.55 -8.79 -0.57
N ARG A 55 -13.76 -8.66 0.49
CA ARG A 55 -14.02 -9.36 1.74
C ARG A 55 -15.32 -8.89 2.37
N ALA A 56 -15.59 -7.59 2.35
CA ALA A 56 -16.81 -7.03 2.92
C ALA A 56 -18.06 -7.51 2.18
N ALA A 57 -17.95 -7.67 0.86
CA ALA A 57 -19.08 -8.09 0.04
C ALA A 57 -19.34 -9.59 0.13
N ASN A 58 -18.28 -10.41 0.17
CA ASN A 58 -18.40 -11.86 0.02
C ASN A 58 -17.88 -12.66 1.21
N GLY A 59 -17.43 -12.01 2.26
CA GLY A 59 -16.85 -12.67 3.42
C GLY A 59 -15.39 -13.07 3.22
N GLU A 60 -14.98 -13.37 2.01
CA GLU A 60 -13.60 -13.69 1.72
C GLU A 60 -13.31 -13.44 0.24
N MET A 61 -12.05 -13.25 -0.08
CA MET A 61 -11.66 -13.01 -1.46
C MET A 61 -11.66 -14.31 -2.24
N SER A 62 -12.37 -14.32 -3.35
CA SER A 62 -12.42 -15.46 -4.25
C SER A 62 -11.37 -15.30 -5.35
N SER A 63 -10.65 -16.39 -5.63
CA SER A 63 -9.70 -16.39 -6.73
C SER A 63 -10.39 -16.43 -8.10
N VAL A 64 -11.68 -16.74 -8.12
CA VAL A 64 -12.44 -16.83 -9.37
C VAL A 64 -12.94 -15.48 -9.83
N THR A 65 -13.23 -14.59 -8.89
CA THR A 65 -13.77 -13.28 -9.20
C THR A 65 -12.67 -12.24 -9.16
N LEU A 66 -12.50 -11.52 -10.24
CA LEU A 66 -11.53 -10.42 -10.27
C LEU A 66 -12.02 -9.32 -9.33
N PRO A 67 -11.16 -8.78 -8.48
CA PRO A 67 -11.55 -7.70 -7.61
C PRO A 67 -11.87 -6.45 -8.41
N ASP A 68 -12.75 -5.62 -7.87
CA ASP A 68 -13.02 -4.31 -8.46
C ASP A 68 -11.76 -3.50 -8.55
N ARG A 69 -11.72 -2.62 -9.54
CA ARG A 69 -10.61 -1.69 -9.68
C ARG A 69 -10.86 -0.47 -8.83
N PHE A 70 -9.83 -0.01 -8.17
CA PHE A 70 -9.88 1.19 -7.36
C PHE A 70 -8.86 2.19 -7.87
N VAL A 71 -9.23 3.46 -7.78
CA VAL A 71 -8.32 4.55 -8.10
C VAL A 71 -8.05 5.35 -6.83
N THR A 72 -6.87 5.92 -6.74
CA THR A 72 -6.50 6.76 -5.62
C THR A 72 -7.13 8.13 -5.80
N ALA A 73 -8.01 8.50 -4.88
CA ALA A 73 -8.60 9.83 -4.88
C ALA A 73 -7.77 10.79 -4.05
N SER A 74 -7.16 10.28 -2.99
CA SER A 74 -6.34 11.09 -2.09
C SER A 74 -5.32 10.20 -1.41
N LEU A 75 -4.09 10.66 -1.32
CA LEU A 75 -3.04 9.96 -0.59
C LEU A 75 -2.20 11.00 0.13
N LYS A 76 -2.20 10.93 1.46
CA LYS A 76 -1.34 11.76 2.28
C LYS A 76 -0.21 10.89 2.80
N VAL A 77 1.02 11.32 2.59
CA VAL A 77 2.20 10.57 3.03
C VAL A 77 2.97 11.41 4.04
N ASP A 78 3.25 10.80 5.19
CA ASP A 78 4.10 11.40 6.20
C ASP A 78 5.40 10.59 6.27
N TYR A 79 6.51 11.26 6.02
CA TYR A 79 7.84 10.65 6.11
C TYR A 79 8.37 10.89 7.52
N LEU A 80 8.37 9.83 8.33
CA LEU A 80 8.73 9.95 9.74
C LEU A 80 10.23 9.90 9.98
N ARG A 81 10.93 9.17 9.13
CA ARG A 81 12.39 9.04 9.19
C ARG A 81 12.89 8.54 7.85
N PRO A 82 14.18 8.72 7.54
CA PRO A 82 14.75 8.17 6.30
C PRO A 82 14.61 6.65 6.28
N THR A 83 14.29 6.10 5.11
CA THR A 83 14.16 4.67 4.92
C THR A 83 15.48 4.12 4.39
N PRO A 84 16.13 3.19 5.10
CA PRO A 84 17.44 2.70 4.68
C PRO A 84 17.36 1.82 3.44
N MET A 85 18.41 1.88 2.62
CA MET A 85 18.59 0.94 1.52
C MET A 85 19.10 -0.40 2.05
N GLY A 86 18.91 -1.45 1.27
CA GLY A 86 19.43 -2.76 1.60
C GLY A 86 18.55 -3.59 2.52
N ALA A 87 17.46 -3.01 2.99
CA ALA A 87 16.52 -3.73 3.84
C ALA A 87 15.26 -4.04 3.07
N GLU A 88 14.60 -5.16 3.42
CA GLU A 88 13.29 -5.45 2.89
C GLU A 88 12.28 -4.52 3.55
N LEU A 89 11.46 -3.87 2.75
CA LEU A 89 10.41 -2.99 3.24
C LEU A 89 9.12 -3.78 3.39
N THR A 90 8.39 -3.50 4.44
CA THR A 90 7.08 -4.10 4.69
C THR A 90 6.04 -3.00 4.64
N ILE A 91 5.00 -3.17 3.83
CA ILE A 91 3.91 -2.21 3.71
C ILE A 91 2.66 -2.90 4.23
N LYS A 92 1.98 -2.28 5.20
CA LYS A 92 0.74 -2.80 5.75
C LYS A 92 -0.40 -1.86 5.49
N GLY A 93 -1.59 -2.42 5.22
CA GLY A 93 -2.80 -1.66 5.03
C GLY A 93 -3.84 -2.09 6.03
N LYS A 94 -4.51 -1.11 6.62
CA LYS A 94 -5.56 -1.33 7.62
C LYS A 94 -6.80 -0.57 7.20
N LEU A 95 -7.94 -1.27 7.16
CA LEU A 95 -9.19 -0.64 6.80
C LEU A 95 -9.64 0.32 7.90
N ARG A 96 -10.01 1.54 7.48
CA ARG A 96 -10.58 2.52 8.40
C ARG A 96 -12.09 2.59 8.23
N ARG A 97 -12.58 2.68 6.99
CA ARG A 97 -14.01 2.87 6.74
C ARG A 97 -14.35 2.52 5.30
N ILE A 98 -15.56 1.99 5.10
CA ILE A 98 -16.15 1.78 3.78
C ILE A 98 -17.47 2.54 3.74
N ASP A 99 -17.68 3.30 2.67
CA ASP A 99 -18.93 4.01 2.45
C ASP A 99 -19.24 4.01 0.96
N GLY A 100 -20.09 3.07 0.54
CA GLY A 100 -20.40 2.91 -0.88
C GLY A 100 -19.16 2.52 -1.66
N ARG A 101 -18.77 3.38 -2.63
CA ARG A 101 -17.59 3.13 -3.45
C ARG A 101 -16.31 3.68 -2.84
N LYS A 102 -16.41 4.32 -1.68
CA LYS A 102 -15.26 4.97 -1.04
C LYS A 102 -14.70 4.09 0.05
N ILE A 103 -13.39 3.94 0.06
CA ILE A 103 -12.69 3.19 1.09
C ILE A 103 -11.56 4.04 1.62
N TRP A 104 -11.57 4.25 2.94
CA TRP A 104 -10.49 4.93 3.65
C TRP A 104 -9.64 3.88 4.33
N LEU A 105 -8.34 3.99 4.17
CA LEU A 105 -7.43 3.04 4.80
C LEU A 105 -6.16 3.73 5.25
N ASP A 106 -5.53 3.14 6.25
CA ASP A 106 -4.25 3.59 6.77
C ASP A 106 -3.18 2.65 6.28
N LEU A 107 -2.05 3.23 5.89
CA LEU A 107 -0.91 2.49 5.39
C LEU A 107 0.31 2.79 6.24
N ALA A 108 1.19 1.82 6.38
CA ALA A 108 2.44 2.01 7.08
C ALA A 108 3.53 1.24 6.34
N LEU A 109 4.66 1.91 6.13
CA LEU A 109 5.84 1.30 5.54
C LEU A 109 6.91 1.23 6.60
N SER A 110 7.47 0.05 6.80
CA SER A 110 8.50 -0.15 7.82
C SER A 110 9.73 -0.83 7.22
N ALA A 111 10.86 -0.58 7.85
CA ALA A 111 12.13 -1.21 7.55
C ALA A 111 12.78 -1.59 8.87
N GLN A 112 13.28 -2.82 8.94
CA GLN A 112 14.00 -3.30 10.13
C GLN A 112 13.20 -3.11 11.43
N GLY A 113 11.87 -3.32 11.34
CA GLY A 113 10.99 -3.24 12.48
C GLY A 113 10.56 -1.85 12.90
N GLU A 114 10.97 -0.81 12.15
CA GLU A 114 10.58 0.56 12.47
C GLU A 114 9.76 1.17 11.33
N ILE A 115 8.68 1.85 11.68
CA ILE A 115 7.85 2.54 10.69
C ILE A 115 8.59 3.81 10.26
N SER A 116 8.86 3.91 8.96
CA SER A 116 9.53 5.07 8.40
C SER A 116 8.60 6.00 7.64
N ALA A 117 7.44 5.50 7.22
CA ALA A 117 6.44 6.35 6.54
C ALA A 117 5.05 5.85 6.83
N ARG A 118 4.09 6.76 6.84
CA ARG A 118 2.67 6.44 6.98
C ARG A 118 1.89 7.07 5.84
N GLY A 119 0.79 6.43 5.47
CA GLY A 119 -0.10 6.96 4.46
C GLY A 119 -1.54 6.91 4.92
N GLU A 120 -2.31 7.89 4.48
CA GLU A 120 -3.77 7.89 4.63
C GLU A 120 -4.34 7.98 3.22
N MET A 121 -5.14 7.01 2.85
CA MET A 121 -5.65 6.92 1.49
C MET A 121 -7.17 6.94 1.47
N LEU A 122 -7.70 7.68 0.51
CA LEU A 122 -9.08 7.49 0.05
C LEU A 122 -8.99 6.87 -1.33
N ALA A 123 -9.53 5.66 -1.46
CA ALA A 123 -9.63 4.98 -2.74
C ALA A 123 -11.10 4.92 -3.14
N ILE A 124 -11.36 5.06 -4.43
CA ILE A 124 -12.73 5.04 -4.95
C ILE A 124 -12.82 3.96 -6.01
N ARG A 125 -13.88 3.14 -5.92
CA ARG A 125 -14.10 2.09 -6.90
C ARG A 125 -14.37 2.71 -8.26
N TYR A 126 -13.62 2.26 -9.25
CA TYR A 126 -13.76 2.73 -10.60
C TYR A 126 -14.99 2.10 -11.25
N VAL A 127 -15.84 2.94 -11.83
CA VAL A 127 -17.04 2.50 -12.55
C VAL A 127 -17.00 3.13 -13.93
N GLU A 128 -17.10 2.27 -14.95
CA GLU A 128 -17.16 2.76 -16.32
C GLU A 128 -18.54 3.34 -16.66
#